data_91b220554e59f37b7a716801085616a8
#
_entry.id   91b220554e59f37b7a716801085616a8
#
_cell.length_a   1.000
_cell.length_b   1.000
_cell.length_c   1.000
_cell.angle_alpha   90.00
_cell.angle_beta   90.00
_cell.angle_gamma   90.00
#
_symmetry.space_group_name_H-M   'P 1'
#
loop_
_entity.id
_entity.type
_entity.pdbx_description
1 polymer ?
#
loop_
_entity_poly.entity_id
_entity_poly.type
_entity_poly.pdbx_seq_one_letter_code
_entity_poly.pdbx_strand_id
1 'polypeptide(L)'
;MQNQRYRGSRWRAVATLVLLVFAVTLGRVAVGQSQNKSQTLSAERTQTKVVLLGTGTPRPYPDRSGPATAIVVGERAYLVDFGPGVVRRAAAAAEKGTPELESTNLKVAFLTHLHSDHTAGYPDLILTPWVMGRTELDVYGPEGLEEMTKHVLEAWRQDIEIRTKGLEQRNALVVRAHEVKSGVVYKDERMTVTAFRVPHGQWPEAFGYRFDTLGKSIVISGDTSPSEEIVAHCQSCDVLIHETYSPESVLIMPDYKTYRAKYHTSTSELAEIASRAKPGILVVYHTSGRGPNGRIPDEQLLREIQKTYHGKVVIGHDLEVY
;
A
#
# COMPACT_ATOMS: atom_id res chain seq x y z
N MET A 1 -71.72 60.12 6.24
CA MET A 1 -72.01 59.78 4.84
C MET A 1 -70.68 59.48 4.13
N GLN A 2 -70.51 58.21 3.57
CA GLN A 2 -69.59 57.85 2.50
C GLN A 2 -68.12 58.28 2.67
N ASN A 3 -67.11 57.55 2.56
CA ASN A 3 -66.75 56.31 1.88
C ASN A 3 -65.34 56.02 2.25
N GLN A 4 -64.98 54.88 2.78
CA GLN A 4 -63.63 54.34 2.62
C GLN A 4 -63.72 52.82 2.62
N ARG A 5 -63.70 52.24 1.41
CA ARG A 5 -63.27 50.86 1.14
C ARG A 5 -62.40 50.89 -0.08
N TYR A 6 -61.37 50.08 -0.05
CA TYR A 6 -60.38 49.72 -1.09
C TYR A 6 -58.98 50.25 -0.84
N ARG A 7 -58.25 49.57 0.07
CA ARG A 7 -56.79 49.41 0.00
C ARG A 7 -56.34 48.23 0.87
N GLY A 8 -56.60 46.98 0.44
CA GLY A 8 -56.17 45.81 1.23
C GLY A 8 -55.70 44.59 0.45
N SER A 9 -55.85 44.55 -0.86
CA SER A 9 -55.66 43.30 -1.60
C SER A 9 -54.33 43.15 -2.39
N ARG A 10 -53.59 44.23 -2.60
CA ARG A 10 -52.38 44.17 -3.41
C ARG A 10 -51.10 43.76 -2.64
N TRP A 11 -51.07 43.94 -1.35
CA TRP A 11 -49.86 43.59 -0.52
C TRP A 11 -49.77 42.13 -0.12
N ARG A 12 -50.89 41.41 -0.04
CA ARG A 12 -50.87 39.97 0.30
C ARG A 12 -50.36 39.10 -0.85
N ALA A 13 -50.62 39.47 -2.10
CA ALA A 13 -50.16 38.71 -3.25
C ALA A 13 -48.62 38.81 -3.48
N VAL A 14 -48.03 39.99 -3.16
CA VAL A 14 -46.57 40.20 -3.32
C VAL A 14 -45.79 39.46 -2.22
N ALA A 15 -46.29 39.44 -0.98
CA ALA A 15 -45.65 38.74 0.12
C ALA A 15 -45.63 37.21 -0.08
N THR A 16 -46.70 36.63 -0.64
CA THR A 16 -46.78 35.19 -0.93
C THR A 16 -45.87 34.78 -2.09
N LEU A 17 -45.70 35.63 -3.10
CA LEU A 17 -44.81 35.35 -4.24
C LEU A 17 -43.33 35.41 -3.85
N VAL A 18 -42.93 36.35 -2.96
CA VAL A 18 -41.55 36.47 -2.48
C VAL A 18 -41.18 35.29 -1.56
N LEU A 19 -42.08 34.79 -0.73
CA LEU A 19 -41.87 33.62 0.13
C LEU A 19 -41.72 32.33 -0.70
N LEU A 20 -42.48 32.17 -1.79
CA LEU A 20 -42.37 31.01 -2.68
C LEU A 20 -41.05 31.01 -3.47
N VAL A 21 -40.55 32.16 -3.92
CA VAL A 21 -39.27 32.26 -4.63
C VAL A 21 -38.09 31.97 -3.66
N PHE A 22 -38.17 32.45 -2.41
CA PHE A 22 -37.12 32.15 -1.41
C PHE A 22 -37.14 30.68 -0.99
N ALA A 23 -38.27 30.01 -0.88
CA ALA A 23 -38.35 28.59 -0.54
C ALA A 23 -37.79 27.71 -1.68
N VAL A 24 -38.03 28.07 -2.94
CA VAL A 24 -37.50 27.33 -4.11
C VAL A 24 -35.98 27.51 -4.26
N THR A 25 -35.44 28.70 -3.98
CA THR A 25 -34.00 28.95 -4.04
C THR A 25 -33.26 28.27 -2.90
N LEU A 26 -33.77 28.29 -1.68
CA LEU A 26 -33.18 27.58 -0.53
C LEU A 26 -33.23 26.06 -0.71
N GLY A 27 -34.31 25.51 -1.26
CA GLY A 27 -34.44 24.09 -1.56
C GLY A 27 -33.42 23.61 -2.63
N ARG A 28 -33.19 24.43 -3.67
CA ARG A 28 -32.19 24.09 -4.70
C ARG A 28 -30.74 24.16 -4.20
N VAL A 29 -30.41 25.11 -3.32
CA VAL A 29 -29.09 25.21 -2.69
C VAL A 29 -28.84 24.03 -1.75
N ALA A 30 -29.82 23.65 -0.94
CA ALA A 30 -29.68 22.51 -0.02
C ALA A 30 -29.56 21.17 -0.76
N VAL A 31 -30.30 20.96 -1.86
CA VAL A 31 -30.20 19.76 -2.70
C VAL A 31 -28.86 19.72 -3.44
N GLY A 32 -28.39 20.85 -3.96
CA GLY A 32 -27.08 20.93 -4.63
C GLY A 32 -25.92 20.64 -3.69
N GLN A 33 -25.96 21.13 -2.45
CA GLN A 33 -24.94 20.83 -1.43
C GLN A 33 -24.97 19.37 -0.97
N SER A 34 -26.16 18.77 -0.83
CA SER A 34 -26.28 17.35 -0.48
C SER A 34 -25.79 16.44 -1.58
N GLN A 35 -26.10 16.73 -2.85
CA GLN A 35 -25.61 15.96 -3.99
C GLN A 35 -24.09 16.10 -4.17
N ASN A 36 -23.52 17.29 -4.00
CA ASN A 36 -22.09 17.52 -4.10
C ASN A 36 -21.33 16.79 -2.97
N LYS A 37 -21.85 16.83 -1.75
CA LYS A 37 -21.27 16.10 -0.61
C LYS A 37 -21.37 14.58 -0.78
N SER A 38 -22.47 14.07 -1.36
CA SER A 38 -22.64 12.65 -1.68
C SER A 38 -21.69 12.20 -2.79
N GLN A 39 -21.48 13.00 -3.84
CA GLN A 39 -20.53 12.72 -4.92
C GLN A 39 -19.07 12.79 -4.45
N THR A 40 -18.73 13.73 -3.58
CA THR A 40 -17.40 13.84 -2.99
C THR A 40 -17.10 12.64 -2.09
N LEU A 41 -18.04 12.24 -1.23
CA LEU A 41 -17.93 11.04 -0.39
C LEU A 41 -17.85 9.75 -1.21
N SER A 42 -18.53 9.65 -2.35
CA SER A 42 -18.42 8.49 -3.24
C SER A 42 -17.07 8.44 -3.97
N ALA A 43 -16.55 9.59 -4.38
CA ALA A 43 -15.23 9.70 -5.01
C ALA A 43 -14.10 9.39 -4.02
N GLU A 44 -14.19 9.84 -2.77
CA GLU A 44 -13.24 9.50 -1.70
C GLU A 44 -13.25 7.99 -1.39
N ARG A 45 -14.41 7.35 -1.39
CA ARG A 45 -14.55 5.90 -1.16
C ARG A 45 -13.94 5.02 -2.25
N THR A 46 -13.73 5.55 -3.44
CA THR A 46 -13.12 4.83 -4.58
C THR A 46 -11.65 5.20 -4.80
N GLN A 47 -11.13 6.17 -4.06
CA GLN A 47 -9.75 6.58 -4.19
C GLN A 47 -8.81 5.46 -3.74
N THR A 48 -7.90 5.05 -4.63
CA THR A 48 -6.82 4.11 -4.32
C THR A 48 -5.52 4.89 -4.17
N LYS A 49 -4.83 4.68 -3.03
CA LYS A 49 -3.50 5.23 -2.73
C LYS A 49 -2.52 4.08 -2.53
N VAL A 50 -1.30 4.27 -2.97
CA VAL A 50 -0.17 3.38 -2.65
C VAL A 50 0.79 4.15 -1.77
N VAL A 51 1.08 3.65 -0.58
CA VAL A 51 1.96 4.30 0.40
C VAL A 51 3.16 3.40 0.64
N LEU A 52 4.35 3.90 0.37
CA LEU A 52 5.59 3.20 0.71
C LEU A 52 5.86 3.38 2.21
N LEU A 53 5.65 2.35 2.99
CA LEU A 53 5.91 2.38 4.44
C LEU A 53 7.39 2.16 4.75
N GLY A 54 8.06 1.35 3.92
CA GLY A 54 9.47 1.08 4.03
C GLY A 54 10.06 0.70 2.68
N THR A 55 11.21 1.29 2.35
CA THR A 55 11.90 1.14 1.07
C THR A 55 13.32 0.60 1.23
N GLY A 56 13.67 0.18 2.46
CA GLY A 56 14.99 -0.35 2.81
C GLY A 56 15.24 -1.74 2.26
N THR A 57 16.41 -2.26 2.60
CA THR A 57 16.93 -3.59 2.28
C THR A 57 17.41 -4.22 3.59
N PRO A 58 18.03 -5.41 3.62
CA PRO A 58 18.64 -5.94 4.85
C PRO A 58 19.63 -4.99 5.53
N ARG A 59 20.12 -3.98 4.80
CA ARG A 59 21.03 -2.98 5.38
C ARG A 59 20.23 -1.97 6.23
N PRO A 60 20.59 -1.79 7.52
CA PRO A 60 19.84 -0.95 8.43
C PRO A 60 20.16 0.54 8.22
N TYR A 61 19.51 1.17 7.26
CA TYR A 61 19.59 2.62 7.07
C TYR A 61 18.62 3.30 8.06
N PRO A 62 19.08 4.32 8.82
CA PRO A 62 18.23 4.96 9.85
C PRO A 62 16.98 5.65 9.31
N ASP A 63 17.00 6.08 8.05
CA ASP A 63 15.93 6.82 7.38
C ASP A 63 15.08 5.96 6.45
N ARG A 64 15.36 4.66 6.34
CA ARG A 64 14.57 3.70 5.55
C ARG A 64 14.22 2.48 6.40
N SER A 65 12.95 2.25 6.59
CA SER A 65 12.43 1.04 7.22
C SER A 65 12.51 -0.16 6.27
N GLY A 66 12.43 -1.36 6.79
CA GLY A 66 12.38 -2.57 5.96
C GLY A 66 11.21 -2.56 4.98
N PRO A 67 11.27 -3.38 3.91
CA PRO A 67 10.28 -3.37 2.84
C PRO A 67 8.86 -3.53 3.39
N ALA A 68 8.00 -2.56 3.09
CA ALA A 68 6.59 -2.59 3.39
C ALA A 68 5.86 -1.57 2.53
N THR A 69 4.78 -1.98 1.89
CA THR A 69 3.92 -1.10 1.09
C THR A 69 2.48 -1.25 1.56
N ALA A 70 1.75 -0.16 1.65
CA ALA A 70 0.32 -0.18 1.91
C ALA A 70 -0.47 0.22 0.66
N ILE A 71 -1.52 -0.55 0.37
CA ILE A 71 -2.54 -0.20 -0.61
C ILE A 71 -3.79 0.18 0.16
N VAL A 72 -4.24 1.42 -0.02
CA VAL A 72 -5.43 1.96 0.64
C VAL A 72 -6.52 2.11 -0.40
N VAL A 73 -7.66 1.47 -0.18
CA VAL A 73 -8.83 1.53 -1.07
C VAL A 73 -10.05 1.98 -0.26
N GLY A 74 -10.43 3.24 -0.44
CA GLY A 74 -11.43 3.87 0.42
C GLY A 74 -10.96 3.87 1.87
N GLU A 75 -11.72 3.23 2.75
CA GLU A 75 -11.46 3.21 4.21
C GLU A 75 -10.63 1.99 4.67
N ARG A 76 -10.12 1.15 3.76
CA ARG A 76 -9.37 -0.07 4.09
C ARG A 76 -7.91 0.02 3.67
N ALA A 77 -7.05 -0.49 4.51
CA ALA A 77 -5.63 -0.65 4.25
C ALA A 77 -5.25 -2.14 4.13
N TYR A 78 -4.37 -2.42 3.17
CA TYR A 78 -3.82 -3.73 2.89
C TYR A 78 -2.31 -3.59 2.80
N LEU A 79 -1.58 -4.45 3.51
CA LEU A 79 -0.13 -4.41 3.54
C LEU A 79 0.49 -5.41 2.55
N VAL A 80 1.63 -5.06 2.00
CA VAL A 80 2.52 -5.97 1.28
C VAL A 80 3.88 -5.90 1.94
N ASP A 81 4.31 -7.03 2.46
CA ASP A 81 5.46 -7.19 3.34
C ASP A 81 5.35 -6.43 4.67
N PHE A 82 6.12 -6.87 5.60
CA PHE A 82 6.13 -6.30 6.95
C PHE A 82 7.56 -6.32 7.53
N GLY A 83 8.44 -5.63 6.81
CA GLY A 83 9.82 -5.40 7.25
C GLY A 83 9.89 -4.61 8.56
N PRO A 84 11.09 -4.53 9.17
CA PRO A 84 11.30 -3.79 10.41
C PRO A 84 10.76 -2.36 10.35
N GLY A 85 9.92 -2.00 11.33
CA GLY A 85 9.35 -0.66 11.45
C GLY A 85 7.98 -0.45 10.82
N VAL A 86 7.38 -1.46 10.18
CA VAL A 86 6.10 -1.36 9.45
C VAL A 86 4.99 -0.67 10.25
N VAL A 87 4.77 -1.05 11.53
CA VAL A 87 3.69 -0.47 12.36
C VAL A 87 3.93 1.00 12.66
N ARG A 88 5.17 1.38 12.97
CA ARG A 88 5.52 2.79 13.23
C ARG A 88 5.43 3.65 11.98
N ARG A 89 5.75 3.08 10.83
CA ARG A 89 5.61 3.77 9.53
C ARG A 89 4.15 3.91 9.12
N ALA A 90 3.32 2.90 9.38
CA ALA A 90 1.88 3.02 9.19
C ALA A 90 1.28 4.13 10.07
N ALA A 91 1.63 4.18 11.36
CA ALA A 91 1.21 5.26 12.25
C ALA A 91 1.68 6.64 11.75
N ALA A 92 2.94 6.77 11.30
CA ALA A 92 3.46 8.01 10.75
C ALA A 92 2.74 8.44 9.45
N ALA A 93 2.34 7.48 8.61
CA ALA A 93 1.52 7.75 7.42
C ALA A 93 0.10 8.19 7.79
N ALA A 94 -0.48 7.61 8.84
CA ALA A 94 -1.78 8.03 9.38
C ALA A 94 -1.74 9.49 9.86
N GLU A 95 -0.73 9.87 10.62
CA GLU A 95 -0.52 11.25 11.08
C GLU A 95 -0.30 12.23 9.91
N LYS A 96 0.27 11.76 8.79
CA LYS A 96 0.51 12.56 7.57
C LYS A 96 -0.68 12.64 6.61
N GLY A 97 -1.85 12.14 6.99
CA GLY A 97 -3.08 12.30 6.20
C GLY A 97 -3.58 11.02 5.50
N THR A 98 -3.16 9.86 5.98
CA THR A 98 -3.70 8.55 5.57
C THR A 98 -4.24 7.79 6.80
N PRO A 99 -5.32 8.29 7.43
CA PRO A 99 -5.83 7.73 8.70
C PRO A 99 -6.28 6.28 8.58
N GLU A 100 -6.48 5.76 7.39
CA GLU A 100 -6.76 4.36 7.12
C GLU A 100 -5.61 3.44 7.57
N LEU A 101 -4.40 4.00 7.78
CA LEU A 101 -3.22 3.29 8.25
C LEU A 101 -3.04 3.31 9.78
N GLU A 102 -4.05 3.77 10.52
CA GLU A 102 -4.09 3.57 11.98
C GLU A 102 -3.91 2.08 12.33
N SER A 103 -3.16 1.79 13.39
CA SER A 103 -2.72 0.44 13.73
C SER A 103 -3.87 -0.58 13.84
N THR A 104 -5.03 -0.17 14.32
CA THR A 104 -6.22 -1.02 14.44
C THR A 104 -6.85 -1.41 13.11
N ASN A 105 -6.50 -0.72 12.03
CA ASN A 105 -6.99 -0.98 10.67
C ASN A 105 -6.09 -1.93 9.87
N LEU A 106 -4.91 -2.28 10.38
CA LEU A 106 -3.97 -3.20 9.74
C LEU A 106 -4.43 -4.65 9.90
N LYS A 107 -5.41 -5.08 9.13
CA LYS A 107 -6.10 -6.37 9.28
C LYS A 107 -5.74 -7.40 8.20
N VAL A 108 -5.21 -6.98 7.06
CA VAL A 108 -4.87 -7.86 5.94
C VAL A 108 -3.47 -7.53 5.45
N ALA A 109 -2.64 -8.56 5.32
CA ALA A 109 -1.28 -8.45 4.81
C ALA A 109 -0.96 -9.56 3.79
N PHE A 110 -0.10 -9.25 2.85
CA PHE A 110 0.43 -10.17 1.84
C PHE A 110 1.95 -10.22 1.99
N LEU A 111 2.53 -11.40 1.97
CA LEU A 111 3.97 -11.59 2.10
C LEU A 111 4.53 -12.09 0.78
N THR A 112 5.55 -11.41 0.26
CA THR A 112 6.20 -11.78 -0.99
C THR A 112 7.09 -13.02 -0.83
N HIS A 113 7.92 -13.06 0.21
CA HIS A 113 8.80 -14.18 0.54
C HIS A 113 9.31 -14.09 1.99
N LEU A 114 10.01 -15.12 2.45
CA LEU A 114 10.35 -15.27 3.88
C LEU A 114 11.70 -14.66 4.28
N HIS A 115 12.36 -13.82 3.49
CA HIS A 115 13.56 -13.12 3.94
C HIS A 115 13.29 -12.25 5.18
N SER A 116 14.29 -12.15 6.04
CA SER A 116 14.16 -11.48 7.34
C SER A 116 13.85 -9.98 7.25
N ASP A 117 14.34 -9.30 6.23
CA ASP A 117 14.05 -7.88 6.02
C ASP A 117 12.60 -7.63 5.57
N HIS A 118 11.91 -8.63 5.01
CA HIS A 118 10.48 -8.60 4.69
C HIS A 118 9.60 -9.09 5.84
N THR A 119 10.17 -9.82 6.83
CA THR A 119 9.39 -10.50 7.88
C THR A 119 9.73 -10.08 9.31
N ALA A 120 10.86 -9.42 9.58
CA ALA A 120 11.28 -9.12 10.95
C ALA A 120 10.36 -8.14 11.71
N GLY A 121 9.48 -7.43 11.02
CA GLY A 121 8.40 -6.64 11.61
C GLY A 121 7.13 -7.43 11.92
N TYR A 122 7.06 -8.72 11.59
CA TYR A 122 5.86 -9.54 11.76
C TYR A 122 5.40 -9.64 13.23
N PRO A 123 6.28 -9.89 14.21
CA PRO A 123 5.89 -9.86 15.61
C PRO A 123 5.29 -8.53 16.04
N ASP A 124 5.88 -7.40 15.59
CA ASP A 124 5.36 -6.05 15.87
C ASP A 124 3.98 -5.85 15.23
N LEU A 125 3.79 -6.30 13.97
CA LEU A 125 2.50 -6.26 13.28
C LEU A 125 1.42 -7.11 13.97
N ILE A 126 1.79 -8.25 14.52
CA ILE A 126 0.86 -9.10 15.29
C ILE A 126 0.47 -8.43 16.60
N LEU A 127 1.44 -8.01 17.40
CA LEU A 127 1.25 -7.68 18.80
C LEU A 127 0.86 -6.23 19.05
N THR A 128 1.56 -5.26 18.46
CA THR A 128 1.32 -3.85 18.75
C THR A 128 -0.09 -3.41 18.36
N PRO A 129 -0.61 -3.68 17.14
CA PRO A 129 -1.98 -3.35 16.80
C PRO A 129 -3.03 -4.10 17.66
N TRP A 130 -2.74 -5.34 18.06
CA TRP A 130 -3.61 -6.08 18.96
C TRP A 130 -3.73 -5.41 20.33
N VAL A 131 -2.62 -4.98 20.93
CA VAL A 131 -2.63 -4.22 22.17
C VAL A 131 -3.43 -2.91 22.04
N MET A 132 -3.43 -2.31 20.86
CA MET A 132 -4.21 -1.11 20.53
C MET A 132 -5.69 -1.40 20.21
N GLY A 133 -6.12 -2.66 20.21
CA GLY A 133 -7.52 -3.07 20.05
C GLY A 133 -7.88 -3.72 18.72
N ARG A 134 -6.93 -3.97 17.81
CA ARG A 134 -7.18 -4.79 16.62
C ARG A 134 -7.50 -6.23 17.05
N THR A 135 -8.60 -6.80 16.54
CA THR A 135 -9.07 -8.13 16.94
C THR A 135 -8.53 -9.25 16.07
N GLU A 136 -8.26 -9.00 14.78
CA GLU A 136 -7.89 -10.03 13.82
C GLU A 136 -6.85 -9.53 12.82
N LEU A 137 -6.05 -10.47 12.32
CA LEU A 137 -5.08 -10.28 11.25
C LEU A 137 -5.13 -11.51 10.33
N ASP A 138 -5.38 -11.29 9.06
CA ASP A 138 -5.24 -12.30 8.00
C ASP A 138 -3.96 -12.01 7.21
N VAL A 139 -3.10 -13.00 7.05
CA VAL A 139 -1.83 -12.88 6.32
C VAL A 139 -1.76 -13.96 5.25
N TYR A 140 -1.52 -13.56 4.02
CA TYR A 140 -1.41 -14.41 2.84
C TYR A 140 0.04 -14.44 2.36
N GLY A 141 0.62 -15.60 2.10
CA GLY A 141 2.01 -15.68 1.67
C GLY A 141 2.48 -17.08 1.27
N PRO A 142 3.79 -17.26 1.03
CA PRO A 142 4.35 -18.52 0.62
C PRO A 142 4.31 -19.59 1.72
N GLU A 143 4.56 -20.82 1.31
CA GLU A 143 4.78 -21.96 2.21
C GLU A 143 5.86 -21.63 3.27
N GLY A 144 5.59 -21.98 4.54
CA GLY A 144 6.38 -21.64 5.72
C GLY A 144 5.81 -20.45 6.51
N LEU A 145 4.82 -19.72 6.00
CA LEU A 145 4.17 -18.62 6.72
C LEU A 145 3.37 -19.11 7.91
N GLU A 146 2.66 -20.24 7.81
CA GLU A 146 1.90 -20.82 8.92
C GLU A 146 2.82 -21.22 10.08
N GLU A 147 3.94 -21.90 9.77
CA GLU A 147 4.95 -22.29 10.76
C GLU A 147 5.62 -21.07 11.41
N MET A 148 5.96 -20.04 10.62
CA MET A 148 6.49 -18.77 11.12
C MET A 148 5.49 -18.12 12.09
N THR A 149 4.21 -18.06 11.73
CA THR A 149 3.16 -17.47 12.58
C THR A 149 3.04 -18.19 13.91
N LYS A 150 3.02 -19.51 13.87
CA LYS A 150 2.98 -20.36 15.08
C LYS A 150 4.15 -20.06 16.01
N HIS A 151 5.37 -20.03 15.49
CA HIS A 151 6.56 -19.78 16.30
C HIS A 151 6.63 -18.35 16.83
N VAL A 152 6.16 -17.36 16.07
CA VAL A 152 6.03 -15.98 16.55
C VAL A 152 5.06 -15.94 17.74
N LEU A 153 3.88 -16.53 17.64
CA LEU A 153 2.90 -16.56 18.73
C LEU A 153 3.43 -17.31 19.94
N GLU A 154 4.17 -18.39 19.75
CA GLU A 154 4.79 -19.14 20.83
C GLU A 154 5.90 -18.34 21.55
N ALA A 155 6.72 -17.61 20.81
CA ALA A 155 7.78 -16.77 21.38
C ALA A 155 7.21 -15.69 22.33
N TRP A 156 6.04 -15.14 22.03
CA TRP A 156 5.35 -14.14 22.88
C TRP A 156 4.22 -14.72 23.73
N ARG A 157 4.13 -16.04 23.87
CA ARG A 157 3.05 -16.71 24.60
C ARG A 157 2.83 -16.14 26.00
N GLN A 158 3.89 -15.87 26.75
CA GLN A 158 3.79 -15.35 28.12
C GLN A 158 3.15 -13.95 28.14
N ASP A 159 3.55 -13.04 27.26
CA ASP A 159 2.95 -11.70 27.15
C ASP A 159 1.48 -11.78 26.73
N ILE A 160 1.18 -12.61 25.73
CA ILE A 160 -0.20 -12.83 25.25
C ILE A 160 -1.10 -13.37 26.38
N GLU A 161 -0.63 -14.36 27.13
CA GLU A 161 -1.39 -14.92 28.26
C GLU A 161 -1.64 -13.90 29.36
N ILE A 162 -0.62 -13.10 29.73
CA ILE A 162 -0.76 -12.09 30.79
C ILE A 162 -1.78 -11.03 30.36
N ARG A 163 -1.66 -10.50 29.14
CA ARG A 163 -2.58 -9.48 28.61
C ARG A 163 -4.01 -10.01 28.44
N THR A 164 -4.18 -11.24 27.96
CA THR A 164 -5.51 -11.86 27.80
C THR A 164 -6.22 -12.09 29.13
N LYS A 165 -5.48 -12.40 30.20
CA LYS A 165 -6.01 -12.59 31.56
C LYS A 165 -6.22 -11.28 32.31
N GLY A 166 -5.57 -10.19 31.88
CA GLY A 166 -5.64 -8.88 32.51
C GLY A 166 -6.86 -8.08 32.09
N LEU A 167 -7.01 -6.90 32.71
CA LEU A 167 -8.08 -5.95 32.37
C LEU A 167 -7.82 -5.18 31.06
N GLU A 168 -6.59 -5.25 30.54
CA GLU A 168 -6.13 -4.46 29.41
C GLU A 168 -6.62 -4.99 28.06
N GLN A 169 -6.82 -6.32 27.96
CA GLN A 169 -7.23 -6.92 26.71
C GLN A 169 -8.42 -7.87 26.91
N ARG A 170 -9.55 -7.50 26.35
CA ARG A 170 -10.81 -8.28 26.42
C ARG A 170 -11.01 -9.19 25.20
N ASN A 171 -10.23 -8.98 24.12
CA ASN A 171 -10.41 -9.72 22.87
C ASN A 171 -9.28 -10.72 22.69
N ALA A 172 -9.61 -11.92 22.23
CA ALA A 172 -8.62 -12.90 21.83
C ALA A 172 -7.77 -12.36 20.67
N LEU A 173 -6.47 -12.64 20.71
CA LEU A 173 -5.60 -12.42 19.56
C LEU A 173 -5.91 -13.48 18.50
N VAL A 174 -6.41 -13.04 17.35
CA VAL A 174 -6.68 -13.92 16.21
C VAL A 174 -5.73 -13.56 15.07
N VAL A 175 -4.87 -14.50 14.71
CA VAL A 175 -3.99 -14.41 13.54
C VAL A 175 -4.25 -15.62 12.65
N ARG A 176 -4.60 -15.40 11.40
CA ARG A 176 -4.79 -16.45 10.41
C ARG A 176 -3.74 -16.29 9.32
N ALA A 177 -2.86 -17.26 9.22
CA ALA A 177 -1.92 -17.37 8.11
C ALA A 177 -2.54 -18.25 7.02
N HIS A 178 -2.39 -17.82 5.77
CA HIS A 178 -2.91 -18.50 4.60
C HIS A 178 -1.76 -18.72 3.61
N GLU A 179 -1.28 -19.95 3.49
CA GLU A 179 -0.29 -20.31 2.48
C GLU A 179 -0.95 -20.40 1.12
N VAL A 180 -0.44 -19.62 0.15
CA VAL A 180 -1.07 -19.44 -1.16
C VAL A 180 -0.21 -20.02 -2.28
N LYS A 181 -0.83 -20.17 -3.44
CA LYS A 181 -0.17 -20.50 -4.71
C LYS A 181 -0.50 -19.42 -5.74
N SER A 182 0.18 -19.43 -6.90
CA SER A 182 -0.15 -18.50 -8.01
C SER A 182 -1.63 -18.56 -8.39
N GLY A 183 -2.21 -17.40 -8.64
CA GLY A 183 -3.61 -17.21 -8.97
C GLY A 183 -4.28 -16.17 -8.07
N VAL A 184 -5.60 -16.09 -8.09
CA VAL A 184 -6.36 -15.20 -7.21
C VAL A 184 -6.30 -15.73 -5.78
N VAL A 185 -5.67 -14.96 -4.87
CA VAL A 185 -5.42 -15.36 -3.47
C VAL A 185 -6.31 -14.62 -2.48
N TYR A 186 -6.86 -13.47 -2.89
CA TYR A 186 -7.77 -12.68 -2.07
C TYR A 186 -8.76 -11.93 -2.96
N LYS A 187 -9.98 -11.78 -2.47
CA LYS A 187 -11.00 -10.96 -3.12
C LYS A 187 -11.99 -10.44 -2.10
N ASP A 188 -12.28 -9.15 -2.17
CA ASP A 188 -13.39 -8.52 -1.45
C ASP A 188 -14.15 -7.56 -2.39
N GLU A 189 -15.02 -6.71 -1.83
CA GLU A 189 -15.82 -5.75 -2.59
C GLU A 189 -14.99 -4.59 -3.17
N ARG A 190 -13.72 -4.44 -2.78
CA ARG A 190 -12.84 -3.31 -3.13
C ARG A 190 -11.77 -3.70 -4.12
N MET A 191 -11.29 -4.95 -4.04
CA MET A 191 -10.20 -5.40 -4.91
C MET A 191 -10.13 -6.91 -5.08
N THR A 192 -9.39 -7.31 -6.10
CA THR A 192 -8.91 -8.69 -6.32
C THR A 192 -7.39 -8.68 -6.27
N VAL A 193 -6.80 -9.66 -5.57
CA VAL A 193 -5.35 -9.83 -5.47
C VAL A 193 -4.95 -11.14 -6.14
N THR A 194 -4.03 -11.04 -7.08
CA THR A 194 -3.43 -12.17 -7.79
C THR A 194 -1.97 -12.29 -7.40
N ALA A 195 -1.58 -13.43 -6.87
CA ALA A 195 -0.18 -13.80 -6.64
C ALA A 195 0.39 -14.48 -7.90
N PHE A 196 1.63 -14.20 -8.24
CA PHE A 196 2.35 -14.87 -9.31
C PHE A 196 3.79 -15.13 -8.88
N ARG A 197 4.35 -16.29 -9.26
CA ARG A 197 5.71 -16.66 -8.86
C ARG A 197 6.74 -15.83 -9.58
N VAL A 198 7.77 -15.43 -8.84
CA VAL A 198 8.95 -14.75 -9.36
C VAL A 198 10.21 -15.52 -8.96
N PRO A 199 11.28 -15.50 -9.79
CA PRO A 199 12.53 -16.16 -9.47
C PRO A 199 13.33 -15.33 -8.45
N HIS A 200 13.64 -15.90 -7.28
CA HIS A 200 14.46 -15.26 -6.26
C HIS A 200 15.51 -16.23 -5.71
N GLY A 201 16.55 -16.44 -6.48
CA GLY A 201 17.67 -17.32 -6.12
C GLY A 201 17.25 -18.75 -5.80
N GLN A 202 17.49 -19.18 -4.57
CA GLN A 202 17.17 -20.54 -4.10
C GLN A 202 15.82 -20.63 -3.36
N TRP A 203 15.08 -19.52 -3.22
CA TRP A 203 13.76 -19.55 -2.59
C TRP A 203 12.81 -20.40 -3.43
N PRO A 204 12.18 -21.42 -2.85
CA PRO A 204 11.27 -22.30 -3.59
C PRO A 204 10.01 -21.56 -4.02
N GLU A 205 9.59 -20.59 -3.22
CA GLU A 205 8.46 -19.71 -3.50
C GLU A 205 8.79 -18.28 -3.13
N ALA A 206 8.68 -17.38 -4.10
CA ALA A 206 8.65 -15.94 -3.96
C ALA A 206 7.54 -15.42 -4.89
N PHE A 207 6.79 -14.43 -4.45
CA PHE A 207 5.64 -13.91 -5.16
C PHE A 207 5.78 -12.43 -5.48
N GLY A 208 5.42 -12.05 -6.70
CA GLY A 208 4.89 -10.75 -7.00
C GLY A 208 3.37 -10.75 -6.82
N TYR A 209 2.80 -9.59 -6.62
CA TYR A 209 1.35 -9.42 -6.46
C TYR A 209 0.81 -8.38 -7.43
N ARG A 210 -0.35 -8.69 -8.02
CA ARG A 210 -1.18 -7.75 -8.76
C ARG A 210 -2.44 -7.45 -7.95
N PHE A 211 -2.73 -6.16 -7.78
CA PHE A 211 -3.91 -5.64 -7.12
C PHE A 211 -4.78 -4.93 -8.16
N ASP A 212 -5.95 -5.44 -8.43
CA ASP A 212 -6.97 -4.80 -9.24
C ASP A 212 -8.01 -4.19 -8.31
N THR A 213 -7.94 -2.88 -8.11
CA THR A 213 -8.84 -2.11 -7.25
C THR A 213 -9.93 -1.44 -8.09
N LEU A 214 -10.88 -0.76 -7.43
CA LEU A 214 -11.92 -0.01 -8.12
C LEU A 214 -11.40 1.17 -8.96
N GLY A 215 -10.16 1.63 -8.74
CA GLY A 215 -9.61 2.82 -9.40
C GLY A 215 -8.21 2.67 -9.98
N LYS A 216 -7.47 1.63 -9.60
CA LYS A 216 -6.09 1.42 -10.05
C LYS A 216 -5.75 -0.06 -10.17
N SER A 217 -4.85 -0.37 -11.10
CA SER A 217 -4.12 -1.62 -11.18
C SER A 217 -2.68 -1.42 -10.71
N ILE A 218 -2.25 -2.21 -9.72
CA ILE A 218 -0.95 -2.05 -9.06
C ILE A 218 -0.23 -3.38 -9.12
N VAL A 219 1.04 -3.38 -9.52
CA VAL A 219 1.91 -4.56 -9.47
C VAL A 219 3.09 -4.28 -8.56
N ILE A 220 3.36 -5.20 -7.64
CA ILE A 220 4.50 -5.18 -6.73
C ILE A 220 5.35 -6.41 -7.01
N SER A 221 6.62 -6.21 -7.35
CA SER A 221 7.49 -7.30 -7.77
C SER A 221 7.86 -8.27 -6.63
N GLY A 222 7.93 -7.78 -5.37
CA GLY A 222 8.76 -8.42 -4.36
C GLY A 222 10.22 -8.39 -4.80
N ASP A 223 11.07 -9.21 -4.20
CA ASP A 223 12.45 -9.41 -4.65
C ASP A 223 12.49 -10.45 -5.77
N THR A 224 13.17 -10.11 -6.86
CA THR A 224 13.18 -10.98 -8.04
C THR A 224 14.39 -10.73 -8.94
N SER A 225 14.97 -11.78 -9.52
CA SER A 225 15.72 -11.63 -10.76
C SER A 225 14.74 -11.36 -11.92
N PRO A 226 15.22 -10.96 -13.12
CA PRO A 226 14.34 -10.60 -14.23
C PRO A 226 13.24 -11.64 -14.50
N SER A 227 11.98 -11.19 -14.54
CA SER A 227 10.82 -12.08 -14.65
C SER A 227 9.84 -11.62 -15.72
N GLU A 228 9.48 -12.53 -16.62
CA GLU A 228 8.42 -12.32 -17.61
C GLU A 228 7.03 -12.16 -16.96
N GLU A 229 6.83 -12.74 -15.79
CA GLU A 229 5.58 -12.63 -15.04
C GLU A 229 5.28 -11.18 -14.65
N ILE A 230 6.29 -10.35 -14.39
CA ILE A 230 6.10 -8.91 -14.15
C ILE A 230 5.50 -8.24 -15.39
N VAL A 231 6.02 -8.53 -16.58
CA VAL A 231 5.48 -7.98 -17.84
C VAL A 231 4.06 -8.47 -18.08
N ALA A 232 3.83 -9.79 -17.91
CA ALA A 232 2.53 -10.42 -18.12
C ALA A 232 1.45 -9.89 -17.17
N HIS A 233 1.78 -9.64 -15.91
CA HIS A 233 0.82 -9.17 -14.92
C HIS A 233 0.68 -7.65 -14.88
N CYS A 234 1.67 -6.85 -15.31
CA CYS A 234 1.51 -5.40 -15.38
C CYS A 234 0.65 -4.98 -16.58
N GLN A 235 1.03 -5.33 -17.82
CA GLN A 235 0.26 -5.01 -19.04
C GLN A 235 -0.39 -3.61 -19.01
N SER A 236 0.42 -2.57 -18.90
CA SER A 236 -0.02 -1.19 -18.73
C SER A 236 -0.73 -0.92 -17.39
N CYS A 237 -0.30 -1.58 -16.31
CA CYS A 237 -0.77 -1.26 -14.96
C CYS A 237 -0.52 0.20 -14.61
N ASP A 238 -1.35 0.77 -13.73
CA ASP A 238 -1.21 2.18 -13.34
C ASP A 238 0.08 2.42 -12.55
N VAL A 239 0.45 1.47 -11.66
CA VAL A 239 1.64 1.56 -10.82
C VAL A 239 2.40 0.23 -10.86
N LEU A 240 3.67 0.27 -11.23
CA LEU A 240 4.61 -0.83 -11.03
C LEU A 240 5.61 -0.44 -9.95
N ILE A 241 5.61 -1.18 -8.84
CA ILE A 241 6.61 -1.05 -7.77
C ILE A 241 7.60 -2.19 -7.95
N HIS A 242 8.89 -1.87 -8.12
CA HIS A 242 9.89 -2.88 -8.42
C HIS A 242 11.21 -2.60 -7.70
N GLU A 243 11.86 -3.67 -7.24
CA GLU A 243 13.20 -3.63 -6.66
C GLU A 243 14.26 -3.45 -7.75
N THR A 244 15.47 -3.02 -7.39
CA THR A 244 16.59 -2.99 -8.31
C THR A 244 17.94 -2.92 -7.62
N TYR A 245 18.99 -3.29 -8.36
CA TYR A 245 20.37 -2.98 -7.99
C TYR A 245 21.08 -2.25 -9.12
N SER A 246 22.08 -1.41 -8.77
CA SER A 246 22.97 -0.77 -9.74
C SER A 246 24.14 -1.70 -10.10
N PRO A 247 24.30 -2.12 -11.35
CA PRO A 247 25.46 -2.88 -11.80
C PRO A 247 26.78 -2.14 -11.61
N GLU A 248 26.77 -0.81 -11.78
CA GLU A 248 27.98 0.02 -11.60
C GLU A 248 28.49 -0.04 -10.15
N SER A 249 27.59 -0.14 -9.17
CA SER A 249 27.94 -0.24 -7.76
C SER A 249 28.47 -1.61 -7.34
N VAL A 250 28.27 -2.65 -8.14
CA VAL A 250 28.63 -4.04 -7.84
C VAL A 250 29.99 -4.41 -8.46
N LEU A 251 30.53 -3.61 -9.38
CA LEU A 251 31.80 -3.85 -10.06
C LEU A 251 33.01 -4.01 -9.10
N ILE A 252 32.88 -3.46 -7.88
CA ILE A 252 33.95 -3.54 -6.84
C ILE A 252 33.93 -4.88 -6.07
N MET A 253 32.96 -5.77 -6.31
CA MET A 253 32.78 -7.02 -5.56
C MET A 253 32.39 -8.17 -6.54
N PRO A 254 33.31 -8.81 -7.23
CA PRO A 254 32.99 -9.78 -8.28
C PRO A 254 32.06 -10.92 -7.86
N ASP A 255 32.28 -11.51 -6.69
CA ASP A 255 31.41 -12.60 -6.16
C ASP A 255 30.00 -12.12 -5.88
N TYR A 256 29.85 -10.85 -5.48
CA TYR A 256 28.60 -10.21 -5.22
C TYR A 256 27.77 -9.94 -6.49
N LYS A 257 28.43 -9.73 -7.63
CA LYS A 257 27.79 -9.60 -8.94
C LYS A 257 27.03 -10.86 -9.32
N THR A 258 27.65 -12.04 -9.17
CA THR A 258 27.00 -13.32 -9.46
C THR A 258 25.83 -13.61 -8.53
N TYR A 259 25.96 -13.28 -7.24
CA TYR A 259 24.87 -13.37 -6.28
C TYR A 259 23.69 -12.46 -6.68
N ARG A 260 23.96 -11.16 -6.93
CA ARG A 260 22.93 -10.18 -7.27
C ARG A 260 22.12 -10.57 -8.50
N ALA A 261 22.77 -11.00 -9.57
CA ALA A 261 22.09 -11.42 -10.79
C ALA A 261 21.15 -12.63 -10.62
N LYS A 262 21.37 -13.45 -9.58
CA LYS A 262 20.47 -14.59 -9.27
C LYS A 262 19.25 -14.20 -8.42
N TYR A 263 19.36 -13.14 -7.66
CA TYR A 263 18.35 -12.79 -6.67
C TYR A 263 17.60 -11.49 -7.00
N HIS A 264 18.21 -10.60 -7.79
CA HIS A 264 17.70 -9.25 -8.00
C HIS A 264 17.79 -8.82 -9.47
N THR A 265 17.02 -7.81 -9.82
CA THR A 265 16.95 -7.21 -11.15
C THR A 265 17.86 -5.98 -11.24
N SER A 266 18.74 -5.93 -12.22
CA SER A 266 19.58 -4.75 -12.46
C SER A 266 18.79 -3.58 -13.04
N THR A 267 19.31 -2.36 -12.91
CA THR A 267 18.68 -1.15 -13.47
C THR A 267 18.43 -1.23 -14.99
N SER A 268 19.33 -1.89 -15.75
CA SER A 268 19.16 -2.10 -17.18
C SER A 268 18.06 -3.12 -17.52
N GLU A 269 17.99 -4.22 -16.77
CA GLU A 269 16.94 -5.23 -16.92
C GLU A 269 15.58 -4.68 -16.49
N LEU A 270 15.55 -3.89 -15.41
CA LEU A 270 14.33 -3.19 -14.99
C LEU A 270 13.83 -2.23 -16.06
N ALA A 271 14.72 -1.48 -16.71
CA ALA A 271 14.36 -0.59 -17.80
C ALA A 271 13.75 -1.34 -19.01
N GLU A 272 14.27 -2.55 -19.32
CA GLU A 272 13.68 -3.43 -20.35
C GLU A 272 12.30 -3.94 -19.94
N ILE A 273 12.17 -4.48 -18.73
CA ILE A 273 10.88 -4.94 -18.16
C ILE A 273 9.84 -3.80 -18.22
N ALA A 274 10.18 -2.60 -17.73
CA ALA A 274 9.28 -1.47 -17.71
C ALA A 274 8.89 -0.99 -19.13
N SER A 275 9.81 -1.04 -20.08
CA SER A 275 9.54 -0.69 -21.49
C SER A 275 8.53 -1.63 -22.14
N ARG A 276 8.52 -2.89 -21.76
CA ARG A 276 7.58 -3.92 -22.24
C ARG A 276 6.27 -3.90 -21.45
N ALA A 277 6.35 -3.76 -20.13
CA ALA A 277 5.19 -3.71 -19.24
C ALA A 277 4.37 -2.42 -19.37
N LYS A 278 5.01 -1.30 -19.76
CA LYS A 278 4.43 0.04 -19.98
C LYS A 278 3.56 0.55 -18.83
N PRO A 279 4.07 0.56 -17.57
CA PRO A 279 3.31 1.07 -16.44
C PRO A 279 3.03 2.57 -16.60
N GLY A 280 1.93 3.04 -16.00
CA GLY A 280 1.64 4.47 -15.89
C GLY A 280 2.72 5.22 -15.10
N ILE A 281 3.26 4.56 -14.05
CA ILE A 281 4.45 4.99 -13.32
C ILE A 281 5.24 3.78 -12.83
N LEU A 282 6.56 3.82 -12.99
CA LEU A 282 7.50 2.91 -12.34
C LEU A 282 7.99 3.56 -11.04
N VAL A 283 7.74 2.91 -9.91
CA VAL A 283 8.24 3.29 -8.59
C VAL A 283 9.31 2.29 -8.17
N VAL A 284 10.54 2.77 -8.05
CA VAL A 284 11.69 1.93 -7.69
C VAL A 284 11.88 1.97 -6.18
N TYR A 285 11.88 0.82 -5.54
CA TYR A 285 12.11 0.68 -4.11
C TYR A 285 13.15 -0.41 -3.83
N HIS A 286 13.43 -0.76 -2.59
CA HIS A 286 14.35 -1.86 -2.22
C HIS A 286 15.64 -1.83 -3.05
N THR A 287 16.26 -0.64 -3.10
CA THR A 287 17.44 -0.42 -3.95
C THR A 287 18.70 -0.94 -3.28
N SER A 288 19.38 -1.86 -3.92
CA SER A 288 20.55 -2.51 -3.37
C SER A 288 21.83 -2.21 -4.14
N GLY A 289 22.93 -2.06 -3.38
CA GLY A 289 24.28 -1.74 -3.89
C GLY A 289 25.08 -0.88 -2.91
N ARG A 290 26.30 -0.52 -3.29
CA ARG A 290 27.16 0.39 -2.53
C ARG A 290 27.54 1.59 -3.39
N GLY A 291 27.18 2.77 -2.92
CA GLY A 291 27.68 4.04 -3.42
C GLY A 291 28.59 4.73 -2.40
N PRO A 292 29.01 5.96 -2.67
CA PRO A 292 29.59 6.85 -1.67
C PRO A 292 28.68 6.89 -0.45
N ASN A 293 29.24 6.88 0.76
CA ASN A 293 28.44 6.85 2.00
C ASN A 293 27.54 5.60 2.17
N GLY A 294 27.83 4.50 1.47
CA GLY A 294 27.14 3.24 1.62
C GLY A 294 25.83 3.10 0.86
N ARG A 295 25.35 4.15 0.18
CA ARG A 295 24.14 4.17 -0.64
C ARG A 295 24.44 4.48 -2.10
N ILE A 296 23.55 4.05 -2.98
CA ILE A 296 23.52 4.51 -4.35
C ILE A 296 22.70 5.80 -4.39
N PRO A 297 23.23 6.89 -4.96
CA PRO A 297 22.44 8.09 -5.17
C PRO A 297 21.24 7.83 -6.09
N ASP A 298 20.09 8.41 -5.78
CA ASP A 298 18.89 8.26 -6.58
C ASP A 298 19.09 8.72 -8.02
N GLU A 299 19.85 9.80 -8.24
CA GLU A 299 20.21 10.31 -9.56
C GLU A 299 21.02 9.30 -10.37
N GLN A 300 21.83 8.45 -9.73
CA GLN A 300 22.55 7.39 -10.41
C GLN A 300 21.60 6.31 -10.91
N LEU A 301 20.71 5.83 -10.05
CA LEU A 301 19.69 4.85 -10.41
C LEU A 301 18.79 5.36 -11.54
N LEU A 302 18.32 6.61 -11.43
CA LEU A 302 17.51 7.24 -12.47
C LEU A 302 18.28 7.33 -13.80
N ARG A 303 19.52 7.80 -13.79
CA ARG A 303 20.35 7.86 -15.01
C ARG A 303 20.55 6.48 -15.65
N GLU A 304 20.78 5.43 -14.85
CA GLU A 304 20.95 4.08 -15.36
C GLU A 304 19.67 3.55 -16.01
N ILE A 305 18.52 3.72 -15.38
CA ILE A 305 17.21 3.28 -15.89
C ILE A 305 16.82 4.08 -17.15
N GLN A 306 17.00 5.39 -17.11
CA GLN A 306 16.60 6.31 -18.21
C GLN A 306 17.47 6.21 -19.44
N LYS A 307 18.57 5.44 -19.43
CA LYS A 307 19.34 5.12 -20.64
C LYS A 307 18.47 4.47 -21.71
N THR A 308 17.50 3.64 -21.31
CA THR A 308 16.65 2.86 -22.24
C THR A 308 15.16 2.91 -21.91
N TYR A 309 14.75 3.33 -20.70
CA TYR A 309 13.34 3.51 -20.35
C TYR A 309 12.96 4.99 -20.33
N HIS A 310 12.00 5.38 -21.15
CA HIS A 310 11.55 6.79 -21.31
C HIS A 310 10.17 7.06 -20.71
N GLY A 311 9.61 6.09 -19.98
CA GLY A 311 8.37 6.27 -19.21
C GLY A 311 8.60 7.03 -17.90
N LYS A 312 7.51 7.28 -17.18
CA LYS A 312 7.58 7.93 -15.87
C LYS A 312 8.23 6.99 -14.86
N VAL A 313 9.36 7.40 -14.27
CA VAL A 313 10.07 6.64 -13.23
C VAL A 313 10.46 7.55 -12.07
N VAL A 314 10.34 7.02 -10.85
CA VAL A 314 10.75 7.68 -9.60
C VAL A 314 11.47 6.68 -8.70
N ILE A 315 12.38 7.16 -7.86
CA ILE A 315 12.93 6.38 -6.75
C ILE A 315 12.06 6.67 -5.53
N GLY A 316 11.44 5.63 -4.99
CA GLY A 316 10.52 5.74 -3.88
C GLY A 316 11.23 5.89 -2.53
N HIS A 317 10.64 6.70 -1.67
CA HIS A 317 11.08 6.90 -0.28
C HIS A 317 9.97 6.56 0.71
N ASP A 318 10.36 6.31 1.96
CA ASP A 318 9.43 6.02 3.03
C ASP A 318 8.40 7.16 3.18
N LEU A 319 7.13 6.79 3.29
CA LEU A 319 5.96 7.64 3.46
C LEU A 319 5.52 8.44 2.20
N GLU A 320 6.10 8.17 1.04
CA GLU A 320 5.57 8.71 -0.22
C GLU A 320 4.29 8.01 -0.65
N VAL A 321 3.41 8.76 -1.32
CA VAL A 321 2.06 8.33 -1.75
C VAL A 321 1.91 8.49 -3.26
N TYR A 322 1.38 7.45 -3.91
CA TYR A 322 1.17 7.36 -5.36
C TYR A 322 -0.28 7.04 -5.72
#